data_a3712bc93e18bfc249304279f8906813
#
_entry.id   a3712bc93e18bfc249304279f8906813
#
_cell.length_a   1.000
_cell.length_b   1.000
_cell.length_c   1.000
_cell.angle_alpha   90.00
_cell.angle_beta   90.00
_cell.angle_gamma   90.00
#
_symmetry.space_group_name_H-M   'P 1'
#
loop_
_entity.id
_entity.type
_entity.pdbx_description
1 polymer ?
#
loop_
_entity_poly.entity_id
_entity_poly.type
_entity_poly.pdbx_seq_one_letter_code
_entity_poly.pdbx_strand_id
1 'polypeptide(L)'
;MPKTKVAVIFGGISTEHDISCKSADNVIKALDGRFDLVLVGITREGQWLRYTGDAADVTAAWESHDVTPVALVPGMGAHAGGLFELVDGSLERLDVDVALPVMHGQGGEDGTLQGTLETCGIPYVGCGVLASAVCMDKDASHRLAAASGVRSPKCEVLYRGASEAEGQAAVEACGGFPVFVKPARGGSSIGVSKASDQASFREALDAAFALDPKVAVEEAIVGDEVGCAIVGDAVSGLRMGEVDQIKVLGDGFFRIHLEKNPGQNTELRCPSDLNGAVLAKVRNAARRVYEALGCEGFARVDLFVTPEHEVVFNEVNSTPGLTYYSRFPQMMRVAGHELGDVLEELIEAKLA
;
A
#
# COMPACT_ATOMS: atom_id res chain seq x y z
N MET A 1 -25.90 -1.51 -23.27
CA MET A 1 -25.51 -2.65 -22.42
C MET A 1 -25.60 -2.17 -20.98
N PRO A 2 -25.90 -3.03 -20.01
CA PRO A 2 -25.79 -2.62 -18.61
C PRO A 2 -24.35 -2.16 -18.33
N LYS A 3 -24.18 -1.19 -17.43
CA LYS A 3 -22.85 -0.75 -17.00
C LYS A 3 -22.19 -1.86 -16.18
N THR A 4 -20.88 -1.98 -16.26
CA THR A 4 -20.08 -2.85 -15.40
C THR A 4 -20.26 -2.44 -13.93
N LYS A 5 -20.51 -3.43 -13.06
CA LYS A 5 -20.69 -3.25 -11.63
C LYS A 5 -19.36 -3.43 -10.90
N VAL A 6 -18.87 -2.37 -10.28
CA VAL A 6 -17.58 -2.34 -9.56
C VAL A 6 -17.83 -2.26 -8.06
N ALA A 7 -17.41 -3.28 -7.31
CA ALA A 7 -17.42 -3.22 -5.85
C ALA A 7 -16.23 -2.41 -5.34
N VAL A 8 -16.45 -1.19 -4.89
CA VAL A 8 -15.42 -0.39 -4.21
C VAL A 8 -15.38 -0.81 -2.75
N ILE A 9 -14.27 -1.47 -2.34
CA ILE A 9 -14.10 -2.01 -0.97
C ILE A 9 -13.17 -1.07 -0.20
N PHE A 10 -13.65 -0.53 0.93
CA PHE A 10 -12.92 0.49 1.70
C PHE A 10 -13.07 0.31 3.21
N GLY A 11 -12.34 1.11 4.00
CA GLY A 11 -12.32 1.05 5.45
C GLY A 11 -11.31 0.05 5.98
N GLY A 12 -11.75 -0.90 6.81
CA GLY A 12 -10.93 -1.96 7.38
C GLY A 12 -10.47 -1.71 8.81
N ILE A 13 -9.90 -2.75 9.43
CA ILE A 13 -9.46 -2.75 10.84
C ILE A 13 -8.11 -2.05 11.07
N SER A 14 -7.42 -1.69 9.98
CA SER A 14 -6.09 -1.08 10.09
C SER A 14 -6.17 0.35 10.66
N THR A 15 -5.03 0.82 11.14
CA THR A 15 -4.88 2.21 11.58
C THR A 15 -5.03 3.23 10.44
N GLU A 16 -5.09 2.76 9.20
CA GLU A 16 -5.23 3.55 7.97
C GLU A 16 -6.68 3.62 7.47
N HIS A 17 -7.65 3.19 8.31
CA HIS A 17 -9.09 3.21 8.00
C HIS A 17 -9.56 4.55 7.43
N ASP A 18 -9.22 5.67 8.10
CA ASP A 18 -9.67 7.00 7.66
C ASP A 18 -9.08 7.41 6.31
N ILE A 19 -7.85 6.97 6.02
CA ILE A 19 -7.20 7.22 4.73
C ILE A 19 -7.88 6.40 3.63
N SER A 20 -8.27 5.17 3.96
CA SER A 20 -9.06 4.33 3.06
C SER A 20 -10.39 4.97 2.70
N CYS A 21 -11.15 5.47 3.68
CA CYS A 21 -12.41 6.18 3.43
C CYS A 21 -12.22 7.43 2.56
N LYS A 22 -11.17 8.22 2.81
CA LYS A 22 -10.85 9.39 1.96
C LYS A 22 -10.40 9.00 0.55
N SER A 23 -9.66 7.90 0.42
CA SER A 23 -9.28 7.35 -0.89
C SER A 23 -10.52 6.88 -1.66
N ALA A 24 -11.46 6.21 -0.97
CA ALA A 24 -12.72 5.77 -1.56
C ALA A 24 -13.57 6.95 -2.07
N ASP A 25 -13.69 8.03 -1.31
CA ASP A 25 -14.38 9.25 -1.76
C ASP A 25 -13.80 9.78 -3.09
N ASN A 26 -12.48 9.86 -3.20
CA ASN A 26 -11.83 10.30 -4.44
C ASN A 26 -12.01 9.30 -5.60
N VAL A 27 -11.93 8.00 -5.32
CA VAL A 27 -12.16 6.93 -6.31
C VAL A 27 -13.59 6.95 -6.81
N ILE A 28 -14.58 7.09 -5.93
CA ILE A 28 -16.00 7.18 -6.29
C ILE A 28 -16.23 8.37 -7.24
N LYS A 29 -15.68 9.54 -6.90
CA LYS A 29 -15.76 10.74 -7.77
C LYS A 29 -15.08 10.54 -9.11
N ALA A 30 -13.92 9.86 -9.13
CA ALA A 30 -13.16 9.61 -10.37
C ALA A 30 -13.86 8.62 -11.31
N LEU A 31 -14.66 7.70 -10.76
CA LEU A 31 -15.40 6.68 -11.50
C LEU A 31 -16.88 7.02 -11.74
N ASP A 32 -17.35 8.16 -11.21
CA ASP A 32 -18.74 8.60 -11.38
C ASP A 32 -19.12 8.67 -12.85
N GLY A 33 -20.28 8.13 -13.17
CA GLY A 33 -20.81 8.06 -14.53
C GLY A 33 -20.13 7.03 -15.44
N ARG A 34 -18.96 6.47 -15.09
CA ARG A 34 -18.23 5.44 -15.86
C ARG A 34 -18.77 4.05 -15.58
N PHE A 35 -18.98 3.71 -14.31
CA PHE A 35 -19.39 2.39 -13.83
C PHE A 35 -20.64 2.45 -12.95
N ASP A 36 -21.22 1.30 -12.64
CA ASP A 36 -22.24 1.13 -11.60
C ASP A 36 -21.52 0.72 -10.31
N LEU A 37 -21.41 1.63 -9.34
CA LEU A 37 -20.59 1.42 -8.15
C LEU A 37 -21.41 0.77 -7.04
N VAL A 38 -20.88 -0.31 -6.49
CA VAL A 38 -21.36 -1.00 -5.30
C VAL A 38 -20.39 -0.68 -4.16
N LEU A 39 -20.82 0.11 -3.18
CA LEU A 39 -19.97 0.54 -2.09
C LEU A 39 -20.00 -0.49 -0.95
N VAL A 40 -18.85 -1.04 -0.60
CA VAL A 40 -18.69 -2.04 0.45
C VAL A 40 -17.67 -1.51 1.46
N GLY A 41 -18.17 -1.07 2.60
CA GLY A 41 -17.34 -0.59 3.69
C GLY A 41 -17.06 -1.70 4.71
N ILE A 42 -15.87 -1.68 5.29
CA ILE A 42 -15.47 -2.54 6.41
C ILE A 42 -15.22 -1.65 7.62
N THR A 43 -15.96 -1.86 8.71
CA THR A 43 -15.82 -1.05 9.93
C THR A 43 -14.48 -1.31 10.61
N ARG A 44 -14.15 -0.51 11.63
CA ARG A 44 -12.94 -0.72 12.46
C ARG A 44 -12.97 -2.02 13.26
N GLU A 45 -14.17 -2.54 13.55
CA GLU A 45 -14.40 -3.84 14.19
C GLU A 45 -14.38 -5.00 13.20
N GLY A 46 -14.25 -4.73 11.89
CA GLY A 46 -14.19 -5.74 10.84
C GLY A 46 -15.55 -6.19 10.31
N GLN A 47 -16.62 -5.45 10.56
CA GLN A 47 -17.93 -5.75 10.00
C GLN A 47 -18.01 -5.27 8.55
N TRP A 48 -18.47 -6.13 7.65
CA TRP A 48 -18.67 -5.83 6.23
C TRP A 48 -20.09 -5.34 5.99
N LEU A 49 -20.21 -4.16 5.37
CA LEU A 49 -21.49 -3.50 5.15
C LEU A 49 -21.55 -2.96 3.71
N ARG A 50 -22.64 -3.24 3.00
CA ARG A 50 -22.99 -2.47 1.81
C ARG A 50 -23.50 -1.10 2.25
N TYR A 51 -22.96 -0.07 1.66
CA TYR A 51 -23.42 1.30 1.87
C TYR A 51 -24.21 1.79 0.65
N THR A 52 -25.43 2.33 0.89
CA THR A 52 -26.33 2.83 -0.17
C THR A 52 -26.67 4.30 0.00
N GLY A 53 -26.06 4.97 0.97
CA GLY A 53 -26.24 6.41 1.21
C GLY A 53 -25.47 7.29 0.23
N ASP A 54 -25.38 8.59 0.55
CA ASP A 54 -24.67 9.56 -0.28
C ASP A 54 -23.15 9.28 -0.27
N ALA A 55 -22.55 9.25 -1.45
CA ALA A 55 -21.11 9.04 -1.61
C ALA A 55 -20.27 10.11 -0.87
N ALA A 56 -20.81 11.31 -0.66
CA ALA A 56 -20.13 12.37 0.10
C ALA A 56 -19.97 12.03 1.59
N ASP A 57 -20.79 11.15 2.15
CA ASP A 57 -20.75 10.75 3.56
C ASP A 57 -19.76 9.62 3.85
N VAL A 58 -19.12 9.03 2.84
CA VAL A 58 -18.14 7.95 2.99
C VAL A 58 -16.97 8.34 3.91
N THR A 59 -16.63 9.61 3.99
CA THR A 59 -15.56 10.12 4.86
C THR A 59 -15.98 10.46 6.29
N ALA A 60 -17.27 10.43 6.61
CA ALA A 60 -17.78 10.94 7.88
C ALA A 60 -18.44 9.87 8.76
N ALA A 61 -19.58 9.36 8.35
CA ALA A 61 -20.43 8.53 9.22
C ALA A 61 -21.17 7.44 8.43
N TRP A 62 -20.58 6.93 7.37
CA TRP A 62 -21.20 5.94 6.50
C TRP A 62 -21.69 4.69 7.26
N GLU A 63 -21.06 4.36 8.39
CA GLU A 63 -21.38 3.17 9.20
C GLU A 63 -22.73 3.30 9.95
N SER A 64 -23.27 4.51 10.08
CA SER A 64 -24.40 4.78 10.98
C SER A 64 -25.77 4.75 10.30
N HIS A 65 -25.84 4.76 8.97
CA HIS A 65 -27.10 4.79 8.22
C HIS A 65 -26.95 4.20 6.81
N ASP A 66 -28.07 3.78 6.23
CA ASP A 66 -28.13 3.24 4.87
C ASP A 66 -27.16 2.08 4.60
N VAL A 67 -27.00 1.19 5.60
CA VAL A 67 -26.10 0.05 5.54
C VAL A 67 -26.85 -1.27 5.68
N THR A 68 -26.37 -2.28 4.93
CA THR A 68 -26.85 -3.65 5.00
C THR A 68 -25.66 -4.59 5.20
N PRO A 69 -25.70 -5.54 6.15
CA PRO A 69 -24.62 -6.50 6.31
C PRO A 69 -24.36 -7.31 5.03
N VAL A 70 -23.09 -7.50 4.71
CA VAL A 70 -22.66 -8.34 3.57
C VAL A 70 -21.86 -9.54 4.04
N ALA A 71 -21.97 -10.62 3.29
CA ALA A 71 -21.18 -11.84 3.45
C ALA A 71 -20.48 -12.20 2.16
N LEU A 72 -19.23 -12.62 2.28
CA LEU A 72 -18.47 -13.26 1.21
C LEU A 72 -18.69 -14.77 1.32
N VAL A 73 -19.22 -15.37 0.28
CA VAL A 73 -19.50 -16.81 0.24
C VAL A 73 -18.48 -17.48 -0.69
N PRO A 74 -17.62 -18.37 -0.16
CA PRO A 74 -16.67 -19.10 -0.99
C PRO A 74 -17.36 -19.96 -2.02
N GLY A 75 -16.78 -20.05 -3.22
CA GLY A 75 -17.28 -20.90 -4.29
C GLY A 75 -16.72 -20.47 -5.64
N MET A 76 -16.40 -21.47 -6.48
CA MET A 76 -15.85 -21.27 -7.82
C MET A 76 -16.51 -22.21 -8.84
N GLY A 77 -16.50 -21.80 -10.09
CA GLY A 77 -17.03 -22.61 -11.18
C GLY A 77 -18.53 -22.85 -11.08
N ALA A 78 -18.96 -24.12 -11.09
CA ALA A 78 -20.38 -24.50 -11.05
C ALA A 78 -21.08 -24.18 -9.71
N HIS A 79 -20.30 -23.95 -8.65
CA HIS A 79 -20.78 -23.53 -7.32
C HIS A 79 -20.36 -22.06 -7.09
N ALA A 80 -21.07 -21.15 -7.76
CA ALA A 80 -20.72 -19.74 -7.74
C ALA A 80 -20.76 -19.17 -6.32
N GLY A 81 -19.59 -18.80 -5.82
CA GLY A 81 -19.42 -17.93 -4.66
C GLY A 81 -19.79 -16.49 -5.01
N GLY A 82 -19.44 -15.55 -4.16
CA GLY A 82 -19.62 -14.13 -4.43
C GLY A 82 -19.90 -13.30 -3.20
N LEU A 83 -20.38 -12.11 -3.46
CA LEU A 83 -20.82 -11.15 -2.46
C LEU A 83 -22.33 -11.24 -2.29
N PHE A 84 -22.81 -11.25 -1.05
CA PHE A 84 -24.23 -11.38 -0.73
C PHE A 84 -24.60 -10.36 0.36
N GLU A 85 -25.83 -9.83 0.25
CA GLU A 85 -26.43 -9.02 1.30
C GLU A 85 -27.28 -9.90 2.22
N LEU A 86 -27.36 -9.54 3.49
CA LEU A 86 -28.28 -10.16 4.45
C LEU A 86 -29.54 -9.27 4.56
N VAL A 87 -30.58 -9.65 3.83
CA VAL A 87 -31.88 -8.94 3.79
C VAL A 87 -32.93 -9.83 4.42
N ASP A 88 -33.61 -9.34 5.47
CA ASP A 88 -34.70 -10.06 6.16
C ASP A 88 -34.36 -11.50 6.56
N GLY A 89 -33.10 -11.74 6.96
CA GLY A 89 -32.59 -13.06 7.36
C GLY A 89 -32.25 -14.00 6.19
N SER A 90 -32.32 -13.53 4.95
CA SER A 90 -31.96 -14.28 3.74
C SER A 90 -30.72 -13.66 3.09
N LEU A 91 -29.87 -14.51 2.49
CA LEU A 91 -28.75 -14.05 1.67
C LEU A 91 -29.23 -13.78 0.25
N GLU A 92 -29.14 -12.56 -0.19
CA GLU A 92 -29.41 -12.14 -1.55
C GLU A 92 -28.10 -11.82 -2.27
N ARG A 93 -27.93 -12.38 -3.50
CA ARG A 93 -26.70 -12.16 -4.25
C ARG A 93 -26.58 -10.70 -4.68
N LEU A 94 -25.43 -10.12 -4.36
CA LEU A 94 -25.06 -8.82 -4.85
C LEU A 94 -24.17 -8.99 -6.09
N ASP A 95 -24.76 -8.75 -7.25
CA ASP A 95 -24.04 -8.91 -8.51
C ASP A 95 -22.94 -7.84 -8.62
N VAL A 96 -21.71 -8.30 -8.74
CA VAL A 96 -20.52 -7.49 -9.01
C VAL A 96 -19.69 -8.18 -10.08
N ASP A 97 -19.15 -7.41 -11.01
CA ASP A 97 -18.30 -7.93 -12.08
C ASP A 97 -16.83 -7.96 -11.65
N VAL A 98 -16.40 -6.95 -10.86
CA VAL A 98 -15.03 -6.82 -10.38
C VAL A 98 -15.02 -6.03 -9.06
N ALA A 99 -14.07 -6.34 -8.19
CA ALA A 99 -13.78 -5.56 -6.99
C ALA A 99 -12.62 -4.59 -7.22
N LEU A 100 -12.72 -3.40 -6.65
CA LEU A 100 -11.66 -2.42 -6.54
C LEU A 100 -11.34 -2.20 -5.06
N PRO A 101 -10.34 -2.91 -4.50
CA PRO A 101 -9.86 -2.68 -3.16
C PRO A 101 -9.23 -1.28 -3.02
N VAL A 102 -9.69 -0.51 -2.04
CA VAL A 102 -9.19 0.82 -1.68
C VAL A 102 -8.77 0.84 -0.21
N MET A 103 -8.43 -0.32 0.30
CA MET A 103 -7.99 -0.51 1.69
C MET A 103 -6.48 -0.38 1.79
N HIS A 104 -6.03 0.21 2.90
CA HIS A 104 -4.61 0.39 3.18
C HIS A 104 -4.18 -0.40 4.42
N GLY A 105 -2.91 -0.83 4.43
CA GLY A 105 -2.31 -1.55 5.54
C GLY A 105 -2.84 -2.98 5.71
N GLN A 106 -2.82 -3.45 6.96
CA GLN A 106 -3.20 -4.81 7.33
C GLN A 106 -4.65 -5.11 6.93
N GLY A 107 -4.87 -6.28 6.33
CA GLY A 107 -6.17 -6.73 5.82
C GLY A 107 -6.52 -6.23 4.42
N GLY A 108 -5.83 -5.20 3.91
CA GLY A 108 -6.03 -4.66 2.56
C GLY A 108 -4.84 -4.89 1.62
N GLU A 109 -3.61 -4.78 2.15
CA GLU A 109 -2.36 -4.86 1.39
C GLU A 109 -1.52 -6.11 1.69
N ASP A 110 -2.00 -7.04 2.52
CA ASP A 110 -1.26 -8.21 3.00
C ASP A 110 -1.65 -9.53 2.33
N GLY A 111 -2.49 -9.49 1.31
CA GLY A 111 -2.97 -10.66 0.58
C GLY A 111 -4.23 -11.31 1.18
N THR A 112 -4.67 -10.92 2.37
CA THR A 112 -5.85 -11.55 3.01
C THR A 112 -7.15 -11.20 2.30
N LEU A 113 -7.35 -9.93 1.93
CA LEU A 113 -8.49 -9.51 1.13
C LEU A 113 -8.46 -10.17 -0.26
N GLN A 114 -7.32 -10.15 -0.91
CA GLN A 114 -7.10 -10.73 -2.23
C GLN A 114 -7.44 -12.22 -2.23
N GLY A 115 -6.93 -12.98 -1.27
CA GLY A 115 -7.24 -14.41 -1.12
C GLY A 115 -8.72 -14.68 -0.82
N THR A 116 -9.37 -13.79 -0.08
CA THR A 116 -10.81 -13.86 0.17
C THR A 116 -11.60 -13.67 -1.13
N LEU A 117 -11.25 -12.67 -1.93
CA LEU A 117 -11.90 -12.41 -3.22
C LEU A 117 -11.68 -13.57 -4.21
N GLU A 118 -10.46 -14.13 -4.28
CA GLU A 118 -10.16 -15.30 -5.11
C GLU A 118 -10.99 -16.51 -4.72
N THR A 119 -11.10 -16.82 -3.42
CA THR A 119 -11.93 -17.96 -2.95
C THR A 119 -13.41 -17.77 -3.19
N CYS A 120 -13.88 -16.52 -3.33
CA CYS A 120 -15.25 -16.17 -3.67
C CYS A 120 -15.49 -16.06 -5.19
N GLY A 121 -14.45 -16.22 -6.00
CA GLY A 121 -14.54 -16.10 -7.47
C GLY A 121 -14.83 -14.67 -7.95
N ILE A 122 -14.41 -13.66 -7.20
CA ILE A 122 -14.59 -12.24 -7.53
C ILE A 122 -13.27 -11.72 -8.12
N PRO A 123 -13.21 -11.34 -9.40
CA PRO A 123 -12.05 -10.64 -9.96
C PRO A 123 -11.80 -9.33 -9.21
N TYR A 124 -10.53 -8.89 -9.09
CA TYR A 124 -10.21 -7.64 -8.43
C TYR A 124 -9.03 -6.92 -9.10
N VAL A 125 -8.99 -5.62 -8.93
CA VAL A 125 -7.93 -4.74 -9.43
C VAL A 125 -6.83 -4.61 -8.38
N GLY A 126 -5.58 -4.62 -8.83
CA GLY A 126 -4.40 -4.45 -7.98
C GLY A 126 -3.55 -5.70 -7.85
N CYS A 127 -2.59 -5.68 -6.96
CA CYS A 127 -1.66 -6.79 -6.73
C CYS A 127 -2.37 -8.04 -6.22
N GLY A 128 -1.95 -9.23 -6.70
CA GLY A 128 -2.47 -10.52 -6.25
C GLY A 128 -2.00 -10.90 -4.85
N VAL A 129 -2.44 -12.07 -4.37
CA VAL A 129 -2.18 -12.58 -3.01
C VAL A 129 -0.70 -12.57 -2.66
N LEU A 130 0.14 -13.19 -3.51
CA LEU A 130 1.57 -13.32 -3.24
C LEU A 130 2.26 -11.97 -3.21
N ALA A 131 2.02 -11.14 -4.22
CA ALA A 131 2.65 -9.82 -4.32
C ALA A 131 2.28 -8.93 -3.14
N SER A 132 1.00 -8.88 -2.76
CA SER A 132 0.53 -8.12 -1.59
C SER A 132 1.21 -8.59 -0.30
N ALA A 133 1.23 -9.89 -0.04
CA ALA A 133 1.87 -10.45 1.15
C ALA A 133 3.37 -10.17 1.22
N VAL A 134 4.07 -10.27 0.08
CA VAL A 134 5.51 -9.98 -0.02
C VAL A 134 5.80 -8.50 0.14
N CYS A 135 5.01 -7.63 -0.50
CA CYS A 135 5.18 -6.17 -0.39
C CYS A 135 4.99 -5.68 1.06
N MET A 136 4.06 -6.28 1.80
CA MET A 136 3.81 -5.93 3.19
C MET A 136 4.97 -6.33 4.11
N ASP A 137 5.62 -7.48 3.88
CA ASP A 137 6.72 -7.98 4.72
C ASP A 137 8.08 -7.41 4.25
N LYS A 138 8.63 -6.47 5.03
CA LYS A 138 9.87 -5.75 4.70
C LYS A 138 11.07 -6.68 4.48
N ASP A 139 11.20 -7.74 5.26
CA ASP A 139 12.28 -8.72 5.07
C ASP A 139 12.13 -9.48 3.73
N ALA A 140 10.91 -9.94 3.42
CA ALA A 140 10.65 -10.66 2.19
C ALA A 140 10.85 -9.76 0.95
N SER A 141 10.33 -8.54 0.98
CA SER A 141 10.46 -7.58 -0.11
C SER A 141 11.91 -7.15 -0.34
N HIS A 142 12.69 -6.90 0.74
CA HIS A 142 14.11 -6.56 0.64
C HIS A 142 14.94 -7.68 0.03
N ARG A 143 14.70 -8.94 0.43
CA ARG A 143 15.41 -10.10 -0.14
C ARG A 143 15.13 -10.27 -1.63
N LEU A 144 13.90 -10.11 -2.06
CA LEU A 144 13.53 -10.22 -3.48
C LEU A 144 14.05 -9.03 -4.30
N ALA A 145 13.97 -7.81 -3.77
CA ALA A 145 14.57 -6.64 -4.40
C ALA A 145 16.09 -6.82 -4.59
N ALA A 146 16.79 -7.29 -3.55
CA ALA A 146 18.22 -7.59 -3.64
C ALA A 146 18.53 -8.69 -4.66
N ALA A 147 17.74 -9.78 -4.71
CA ALA A 147 17.88 -10.84 -5.71
C ALA A 147 17.66 -10.33 -7.13
N SER A 148 16.83 -9.29 -7.33
CA SER A 148 16.67 -8.61 -8.62
C SER A 148 17.84 -7.68 -8.97
N GLY A 149 18.85 -7.53 -8.06
CA GLY A 149 20.02 -6.68 -8.23
C GLY A 149 19.75 -5.19 -7.96
N VAL A 150 18.72 -4.89 -7.17
CA VAL A 150 18.50 -3.55 -6.62
C VAL A 150 18.99 -3.56 -5.17
N ARG A 151 19.87 -2.59 -4.82
CA ARG A 151 20.35 -2.48 -3.43
C ARG A 151 19.16 -2.29 -2.49
N SER A 152 19.15 -3.07 -1.42
CA SER A 152 18.29 -2.87 -0.26
C SER A 152 19.16 -2.48 0.95
N PRO A 153 18.61 -1.82 1.99
CA PRO A 153 19.34 -1.64 3.25
C PRO A 153 19.80 -2.99 3.78
N LYS A 154 20.92 -3.04 4.47
CA LYS A 154 21.25 -4.20 5.29
C LYS A 154 20.13 -4.38 6.30
N CYS A 155 19.59 -5.57 6.41
CA CYS A 155 18.43 -5.85 7.23
C CYS A 155 18.60 -7.17 7.96
N GLU A 156 18.43 -7.14 9.28
CA GLU A 156 18.37 -8.31 10.14
C GLU A 156 17.00 -8.42 10.80
N VAL A 157 16.53 -9.66 10.96
CA VAL A 157 15.22 -9.93 11.54
C VAL A 157 15.35 -10.44 12.94
N LEU A 158 14.61 -9.82 13.85
CA LEU A 158 14.45 -10.30 15.22
C LEU A 158 13.01 -10.75 15.46
N TYR A 159 12.84 -11.82 16.20
CA TYR A 159 11.53 -12.29 16.65
C TYR A 159 11.32 -11.96 18.13
N ARG A 160 10.07 -11.83 18.53
CA ARG A 160 9.71 -11.56 19.94
C ARG A 160 10.35 -12.59 20.86
N GLY A 161 11.09 -12.12 21.87
CA GLY A 161 11.87 -12.94 22.76
C GLY A 161 13.34 -13.07 22.37
N ALA A 162 13.80 -12.39 21.33
CA ALA A 162 15.20 -12.30 20.96
C ALA A 162 16.05 -11.80 22.15
N SER A 163 17.19 -12.42 22.36
CA SER A 163 18.14 -12.08 23.40
C SER A 163 18.86 -10.76 23.10
N GLU A 164 19.43 -10.15 24.12
CA GLU A 164 20.27 -8.94 23.95
C GLU A 164 21.46 -9.19 23.01
N ALA A 165 22.05 -10.39 23.05
CA ALA A 165 23.15 -10.77 22.16
C ALA A 165 22.73 -10.84 20.68
N GLU A 166 21.53 -11.37 20.40
CA GLU A 166 20.95 -11.36 19.05
C GLU A 166 20.67 -9.95 18.55
N GLY A 167 20.13 -9.08 19.44
CA GLY A 167 19.92 -7.67 19.12
C GLY A 167 21.22 -6.95 18.79
N GLN A 168 22.26 -7.16 19.58
CA GLN A 168 23.58 -6.57 19.33
C GLN A 168 24.18 -7.06 18.01
N ALA A 169 24.08 -8.36 17.73
CA ALA A 169 24.55 -8.95 16.47
C ALA A 169 23.80 -8.36 15.26
N ALA A 170 22.48 -8.12 15.37
CA ALA A 170 21.70 -7.49 14.33
C ALA A 170 22.17 -6.06 14.04
N VAL A 171 22.41 -5.25 15.07
CA VAL A 171 22.96 -3.88 14.92
C VAL A 171 24.33 -3.92 14.24
N GLU A 172 25.23 -4.83 14.64
CA GLU A 172 26.57 -4.96 14.04
C GLU A 172 26.49 -5.37 12.56
N ALA A 173 25.61 -6.33 12.22
CA ALA A 173 25.40 -6.75 10.83
C ALA A 173 24.83 -5.61 9.94
N CYS A 174 24.02 -4.73 10.52
CA CYS A 174 23.52 -3.53 9.83
C CYS A 174 24.55 -2.39 9.74
N GLY A 175 25.76 -2.57 10.27
CA GLY A 175 26.85 -1.59 10.17
C GLY A 175 27.02 -0.71 11.40
N GLY A 176 26.35 -1.03 12.51
CA GLY A 176 26.38 -0.27 13.74
C GLY A 176 25.30 0.85 13.80
N PHE A 177 25.28 1.56 14.91
CA PHE A 177 24.38 2.69 15.07
C PHE A 177 24.74 3.88 14.19
N PRO A 178 23.72 4.66 13.70
CA PRO A 178 22.30 4.48 13.94
C PRO A 178 21.68 3.39 13.05
N VAL A 179 20.63 2.74 13.57
CA VAL A 179 19.79 1.79 12.82
C VAL A 179 18.31 2.22 12.88
N PHE A 180 17.51 1.74 11.92
CA PHE A 180 16.06 1.81 12.03
C PHE A 180 15.51 0.48 12.54
N VAL A 181 14.55 0.57 13.45
CA VAL A 181 13.79 -0.57 14.00
C VAL A 181 12.36 -0.42 13.56
N LYS A 182 11.82 -1.44 12.89
CA LYS A 182 10.50 -1.38 12.25
C LYS A 182 9.71 -2.67 12.50
N PRO A 183 8.40 -2.63 12.77
CA PRO A 183 7.55 -3.81 12.57
C PRO A 183 7.73 -4.30 11.14
N ALA A 184 7.93 -5.61 10.94
CA ALA A 184 8.19 -6.15 9.60
C ALA A 184 6.97 -5.96 8.68
N ARG A 185 5.76 -6.05 9.24
CA ARG A 185 4.47 -5.97 8.54
C ARG A 185 3.64 -4.80 9.04
N GLY A 186 4.14 -3.59 8.84
CA GLY A 186 3.49 -2.34 9.24
C GLY A 186 3.55 -1.30 8.15
N GLY A 187 2.51 -0.47 8.06
CA GLY A 187 2.40 0.69 7.16
C GLY A 187 2.51 2.02 7.90
N SER A 188 2.43 3.13 7.16
CA SER A 188 2.36 4.52 7.67
C SER A 188 3.42 4.89 8.72
N SER A 189 4.59 4.26 8.69
CA SER A 189 5.68 4.45 9.67
C SER A 189 5.29 4.25 11.14
N ILE A 190 4.18 3.54 11.42
CA ILE A 190 3.75 3.25 12.79
C ILE A 190 4.71 2.24 13.40
N GLY A 191 5.27 2.59 14.58
CA GLY A 191 6.26 1.76 15.28
C GLY A 191 7.67 1.81 14.68
N VAL A 192 7.93 2.64 13.68
CA VAL A 192 9.27 2.87 13.14
C VAL A 192 10.03 3.83 14.04
N SER A 193 11.23 3.43 14.47
CA SER A 193 12.10 4.23 15.33
C SER A 193 13.53 4.21 14.82
N LYS A 194 14.23 5.35 14.92
CA LYS A 194 15.68 5.46 14.74
C LYS A 194 16.36 5.26 16.09
N ALA A 195 17.21 4.28 16.19
CA ALA A 195 18.02 4.01 17.37
C ALA A 195 19.47 4.47 17.12
N SER A 196 20.00 5.28 18.02
CA SER A 196 21.36 5.84 17.92
C SER A 196 22.33 5.23 18.93
N ASP A 197 21.83 4.44 19.86
CA ASP A 197 22.56 3.74 20.91
C ASP A 197 21.75 2.54 21.44
N GLN A 198 22.36 1.76 22.35
CA GLN A 198 21.77 0.57 22.91
C GLN A 198 20.49 0.84 23.73
N ALA A 199 20.36 2.01 24.38
CA ALA A 199 19.18 2.33 25.18
C ALA A 199 17.98 2.62 24.27
N SER A 200 18.15 3.50 23.29
CA SER A 200 17.12 3.80 22.29
C SER A 200 16.76 2.58 21.41
N PHE A 201 17.70 1.65 21.21
CA PHE A 201 17.45 0.42 20.48
C PHE A 201 16.49 -0.51 21.25
N ARG A 202 16.66 -0.69 22.56
CA ARG A 202 15.73 -1.48 23.38
C ARG A 202 14.32 -0.88 23.37
N GLU A 203 14.20 0.43 23.57
CA GLU A 203 12.91 1.12 23.52
C GLU A 203 12.23 0.93 22.14
N ALA A 204 13.01 1.03 21.06
CA ALA A 204 12.53 0.83 19.71
C ALA A 204 12.06 -0.61 19.44
N LEU A 205 12.78 -1.62 19.96
CA LEU A 205 12.37 -3.02 19.87
C LEU A 205 11.07 -3.28 20.64
N ASP A 206 10.95 -2.78 21.86
CA ASP A 206 9.72 -2.95 22.66
C ASP A 206 8.52 -2.34 21.94
N ALA A 207 8.65 -1.14 21.39
CA ALA A 207 7.61 -0.47 20.63
C ALA A 207 7.22 -1.25 19.35
N ALA A 208 8.21 -1.75 18.60
CA ALA A 208 7.97 -2.51 17.38
C ALA A 208 7.35 -3.89 17.68
N PHE A 209 7.84 -4.60 18.71
CA PHE A 209 7.29 -5.89 19.14
C PHE A 209 5.88 -5.81 19.74
N ALA A 210 5.44 -4.64 20.19
CA ALA A 210 4.05 -4.44 20.59
C ALA A 210 3.10 -4.57 19.38
N LEU A 211 3.59 -4.27 18.16
CA LEU A 211 2.81 -4.24 16.93
C LEU A 211 2.97 -5.51 16.07
N ASP A 212 4.19 -6.07 16.00
CA ASP A 212 4.49 -7.26 15.19
C ASP A 212 5.46 -8.17 15.93
N PRO A 213 5.23 -9.50 16.01
CA PRO A 213 6.21 -10.43 16.55
C PRO A 213 7.49 -10.57 15.72
N LYS A 214 7.51 -10.06 14.49
CA LYS A 214 8.67 -10.00 13.58
C LYS A 214 9.08 -8.55 13.41
N VAL A 215 10.33 -8.22 13.70
CA VAL A 215 10.87 -6.86 13.64
C VAL A 215 12.09 -6.83 12.73
N ALA A 216 12.14 -5.86 11.83
CA ALA A 216 13.29 -5.57 10.98
C ALA A 216 14.18 -4.53 11.66
N VAL A 217 15.48 -4.83 11.73
CA VAL A 217 16.55 -3.89 12.09
C VAL A 217 17.28 -3.56 10.81
N GLU A 218 17.31 -2.29 10.44
CA GLU A 218 17.81 -1.85 9.14
C GLU A 218 18.92 -0.81 9.24
N GLU A 219 19.86 -0.88 8.30
CA GLU A 219 20.84 0.17 8.03
C GLU A 219 20.15 1.53 7.86
N ALA A 220 20.67 2.57 8.49
CA ALA A 220 20.16 3.93 8.32
C ALA A 220 20.67 4.52 7.00
N ILE A 221 19.85 4.53 5.97
CA ILE A 221 20.18 5.15 4.69
C ILE A 221 20.05 6.67 4.81
N VAL A 222 21.10 7.39 4.40
CA VAL A 222 21.08 8.85 4.27
C VAL A 222 20.80 9.20 2.82
N GLY A 223 19.77 9.97 2.56
CA GLY A 223 19.36 10.36 1.22
C GLY A 223 17.94 10.92 1.16
N ASP A 224 17.54 11.37 -0.02
CA ASP A 224 16.17 11.79 -0.29
C ASP A 224 15.32 10.55 -0.62
N GLU A 225 14.11 10.49 -0.10
CA GLU A 225 13.14 9.48 -0.53
C GLU A 225 12.51 9.89 -1.86
N VAL A 226 12.39 8.93 -2.77
CA VAL A 226 11.74 9.11 -4.07
C VAL A 226 10.71 8.02 -4.28
N GLY A 227 9.60 8.34 -4.92
CA GLY A 227 8.55 7.38 -5.27
C GLY A 227 8.36 7.25 -6.76
N CYS A 228 7.96 6.05 -7.17
CA CYS A 228 7.55 5.74 -8.54
C CYS A 228 6.17 5.11 -8.53
N ALA A 229 5.18 5.79 -9.09
CA ALA A 229 3.89 5.19 -9.42
C ALA A 229 4.04 4.30 -10.66
N ILE A 230 3.58 3.05 -10.57
CA ILE A 230 3.65 2.08 -11.67
C ILE A 230 2.28 1.47 -11.87
N VAL A 231 1.87 1.33 -13.15
CA VAL A 231 0.60 0.75 -13.58
C VAL A 231 0.88 -0.31 -14.64
N GLY A 232 0.14 -1.43 -14.59
CA GLY A 232 0.26 -2.54 -15.52
C GLY A 232 0.92 -3.77 -14.91
N ASP A 233 1.39 -4.67 -15.74
CA ASP A 233 2.06 -5.91 -15.38
C ASP A 233 3.18 -6.28 -16.37
N ALA A 234 3.92 -7.34 -16.07
CA ALA A 234 5.03 -7.79 -16.92
C ALA A 234 4.61 -8.30 -18.31
N VAL A 235 3.33 -8.62 -18.51
CA VAL A 235 2.78 -9.17 -19.76
C VAL A 235 2.21 -8.07 -20.65
N SER A 236 1.35 -7.22 -20.08
CA SER A 236 0.69 -6.11 -20.79
C SER A 236 1.59 -4.88 -20.96
N GLY A 237 2.68 -4.83 -20.19
CA GLY A 237 3.61 -3.70 -20.14
C GLY A 237 3.38 -2.80 -18.95
N LEU A 238 4.40 -1.98 -18.65
CA LEU A 238 4.40 -1.08 -17.51
C LEU A 238 4.36 0.38 -17.96
N ARG A 239 3.50 1.17 -17.34
CA ARG A 239 3.47 2.63 -17.45
C ARG A 239 3.85 3.24 -16.10
N MET A 240 4.70 4.25 -16.12
CA MET A 240 5.17 4.93 -14.92
C MET A 240 4.69 6.37 -14.91
N GLY A 241 4.24 6.81 -13.74
CA GLY A 241 4.02 8.23 -13.46
C GLY A 241 5.34 9.02 -13.41
N GLU A 242 5.26 10.31 -13.11
CA GLU A 242 6.46 11.08 -12.79
C GLU A 242 7.01 10.67 -11.43
N VAL A 243 8.35 10.69 -11.30
CA VAL A 243 9.01 10.41 -10.03
C VAL A 243 8.82 11.61 -9.10
N ASP A 244 8.35 11.36 -7.90
CA ASP A 244 8.35 12.37 -6.85
C ASP A 244 9.60 12.29 -5.97
N GLN A 245 9.79 13.30 -5.12
CA GLN A 245 10.92 13.39 -4.21
C GLN A 245 10.48 14.05 -2.91
N ILE A 246 10.83 13.43 -1.81
CA ILE A 246 10.63 14.01 -0.47
C ILE A 246 11.98 14.41 0.08
N LYS A 247 12.15 15.72 0.30
CA LYS A 247 13.33 16.28 0.94
C LYS A 247 13.08 16.51 2.41
N VAL A 248 13.98 16.01 3.25
CA VAL A 248 13.98 16.31 4.69
C VAL A 248 14.64 17.65 4.91
N LEU A 249 13.94 18.58 5.55
CA LEU A 249 14.46 19.92 5.88
C LEU A 249 15.03 19.91 7.31
N GLY A 250 16.36 20.14 7.45
CA GLY A 250 17.07 20.17 8.73
C GLY A 250 17.57 18.81 9.22
N ASP A 251 17.90 18.70 10.52
CA ASP A 251 18.51 17.50 11.14
C ASP A 251 17.50 16.39 11.48
N GLY A 252 16.25 16.50 11.03
CA GLY A 252 15.20 15.53 11.26
C GLY A 252 15.39 14.27 10.40
N PHE A 253 14.99 13.10 10.91
CA PHE A 253 14.74 11.97 10.04
C PHE A 253 13.28 11.96 9.58
N PHE A 254 13.06 11.33 8.44
CA PHE A 254 11.77 11.25 7.81
C PHE A 254 10.73 10.57 8.72
N ARG A 255 9.64 11.26 9.03
CA ARG A 255 8.40 10.68 9.57
C ARG A 255 7.30 10.91 8.57
N ILE A 256 6.76 9.83 8.00
CA ILE A 256 5.61 9.90 7.12
C ILE A 256 4.37 10.25 7.92
N HIS A 257 4.12 11.52 8.10
CA HIS A 257 2.80 12.07 8.36
C HIS A 257 2.59 13.32 7.52
N LEU A 258 3.02 13.28 6.23
CA LEU A 258 2.71 14.33 5.26
C LEU A 258 1.20 14.58 5.17
N GLU A 259 0.38 13.55 5.38
CA GLU A 259 -1.08 13.66 5.36
C GLU A 259 -1.67 14.31 6.63
N LYS A 260 -0.97 14.25 7.77
CA LYS A 260 -1.43 14.85 9.04
C LYS A 260 -0.83 16.22 9.33
N ASN A 261 0.39 16.52 8.85
CA ASN A 261 1.08 17.80 9.05
C ASN A 261 1.96 18.14 7.84
N PRO A 262 1.38 18.55 6.71
CA PRO A 262 2.17 19.02 5.58
C PRO A 262 2.94 20.29 6.00
N GLY A 263 4.27 20.26 5.92
CA GLY A 263 5.07 21.48 5.92
C GLY A 263 5.95 21.76 7.14
N GLN A 264 6.09 20.90 8.14
CA GLN A 264 6.97 21.24 9.27
C GLN A 264 8.44 20.86 9.08
N ASN A 265 8.79 19.76 8.38
CA ASN A 265 10.20 19.38 8.15
C ASN A 265 10.44 18.61 6.83
N THR A 266 9.49 18.60 5.91
CA THR A 266 9.63 17.90 4.63
C THR A 266 9.00 18.69 3.49
N GLU A 267 9.57 18.60 2.30
CA GLU A 267 9.05 19.18 1.07
C GLU A 267 8.83 18.06 0.05
N LEU A 268 7.58 17.90 -0.41
CA LEU A 268 7.24 16.99 -1.50
C LEU A 268 7.31 17.73 -2.83
N ARG A 269 8.08 17.20 -3.78
CA ARG A 269 8.17 17.68 -5.15
C ARG A 269 7.73 16.62 -6.15
N CYS A 270 6.88 16.98 -7.08
CA CYS A 270 6.50 16.16 -8.22
C CYS A 270 6.33 17.07 -9.45
N PRO A 271 7.14 16.92 -10.51
CA PRO A 271 8.22 15.96 -10.66
C PRO A 271 9.43 16.25 -9.74
N SER A 272 10.26 15.22 -9.51
CA SER A 272 11.53 15.37 -8.77
C SER A 272 12.50 16.31 -9.48
N ASP A 273 13.46 16.87 -8.73
CA ASP A 273 14.55 17.68 -9.31
C ASP A 273 15.82 16.86 -9.62
N LEU A 274 15.72 15.53 -9.65
CA LEU A 274 16.82 14.63 -9.99
C LEU A 274 17.31 14.86 -11.42
N ASN A 275 18.62 14.80 -11.63
CA ASN A 275 19.15 14.83 -12.98
C ASN A 275 18.77 13.56 -13.77
N GLY A 276 18.76 13.67 -15.13
CA GLY A 276 18.24 12.62 -15.99
C GLY A 276 18.93 11.25 -15.84
N ALA A 277 20.22 11.21 -15.50
CA ALA A 277 20.94 9.94 -15.30
C ALA A 277 20.50 9.24 -14.00
N VAL A 278 20.30 9.99 -12.91
CA VAL A 278 19.80 9.46 -11.64
C VAL A 278 18.34 9.07 -11.79
N LEU A 279 17.52 9.90 -12.43
CA LEU A 279 16.11 9.59 -12.70
C LEU A 279 15.95 8.28 -13.48
N ALA A 280 16.81 8.02 -14.47
CA ALA A 280 16.81 6.76 -15.22
C ALA A 280 17.16 5.56 -14.33
N LYS A 281 18.12 5.70 -13.39
CA LYS A 281 18.44 4.64 -12.41
C LYS A 281 17.25 4.38 -11.49
N VAL A 282 16.61 5.42 -10.97
CA VAL A 282 15.43 5.30 -10.09
C VAL A 282 14.30 4.56 -10.80
N ARG A 283 13.91 4.99 -12.02
CA ARG A 283 12.87 4.33 -12.81
C ARG A 283 13.20 2.87 -13.11
N ASN A 284 14.47 2.57 -13.45
CA ASN A 284 14.90 1.19 -13.71
C ASN A 284 14.87 0.32 -12.43
N ALA A 285 15.32 0.85 -11.29
CA ALA A 285 15.26 0.15 -10.02
C ALA A 285 13.81 -0.13 -9.61
N ALA A 286 12.93 0.87 -9.68
CA ALA A 286 11.52 0.74 -9.37
C ALA A 286 10.83 -0.33 -10.23
N ARG A 287 11.09 -0.33 -11.55
CA ARG A 287 10.56 -1.35 -12.46
C ARG A 287 11.04 -2.76 -12.07
N ARG A 288 12.33 -2.93 -11.80
CA ARG A 288 12.91 -4.24 -11.43
C ARG A 288 12.33 -4.77 -10.12
N VAL A 289 12.13 -3.90 -9.13
CA VAL A 289 11.49 -4.26 -7.86
C VAL A 289 10.04 -4.65 -8.10
N TYR A 290 9.27 -3.84 -8.82
CA TYR A 290 7.87 -4.11 -9.15
C TYR A 290 7.69 -5.50 -9.80
N GLU A 291 8.52 -5.79 -10.81
CA GLU A 291 8.52 -7.08 -11.51
C GLU A 291 8.98 -8.24 -10.58
N ALA A 292 10.01 -8.03 -9.77
CA ALA A 292 10.57 -9.05 -8.88
C ALA A 292 9.63 -9.45 -7.74
N LEU A 293 8.83 -8.50 -7.24
CA LEU A 293 7.81 -8.76 -6.22
C LEU A 293 6.50 -9.32 -6.81
N GLY A 294 6.42 -9.42 -8.14
CA GLY A 294 5.23 -9.92 -8.84
C GLY A 294 4.05 -8.95 -8.77
N CYS A 295 4.31 -7.65 -8.67
CA CYS A 295 3.27 -6.64 -8.66
C CYS A 295 2.52 -6.60 -10.00
N GLU A 296 1.23 -6.35 -9.94
CA GLU A 296 0.33 -6.15 -11.08
C GLU A 296 -0.73 -5.08 -10.75
N GLY A 297 -1.43 -4.63 -11.77
CA GLY A 297 -2.42 -3.56 -11.63
C GLY A 297 -1.75 -2.22 -11.36
N PHE A 298 -1.54 -1.87 -10.12
CA PHE A 298 -0.87 -0.62 -9.74
C PHE A 298 -0.16 -0.76 -8.39
N ALA A 299 0.95 -0.04 -8.22
CA ALA A 299 1.65 0.11 -6.94
C ALA A 299 2.53 1.37 -6.94
N ARG A 300 3.01 1.76 -5.75
CA ARG A 300 4.05 2.76 -5.60
C ARG A 300 5.30 2.12 -5.00
N VAL A 301 6.40 2.23 -5.72
CA VAL A 301 7.72 1.78 -5.25
C VAL A 301 8.46 2.97 -4.66
N ASP A 302 8.81 2.87 -3.40
CA ASP A 302 9.54 3.90 -2.67
C ASP A 302 11.02 3.50 -2.51
N LEU A 303 11.92 4.43 -2.83
CA LEU A 303 13.37 4.23 -2.88
C LEU A 303 14.08 5.41 -2.19
N PHE A 304 15.34 5.23 -1.81
CA PHE A 304 16.21 6.32 -1.42
C PHE A 304 17.22 6.63 -2.53
N VAL A 305 17.59 7.89 -2.65
CA VAL A 305 18.71 8.34 -3.49
C VAL A 305 19.75 8.98 -2.57
N THR A 306 20.91 8.33 -2.45
CA THR A 306 22.01 8.85 -1.59
C THR A 306 22.70 10.05 -2.24
N PRO A 307 23.51 10.84 -1.48
CA PRO A 307 24.31 11.92 -2.04
C PRO A 307 25.25 11.46 -3.16
N GLU A 308 25.69 10.19 -3.15
CA GLU A 308 26.52 9.56 -4.18
C GLU A 308 25.71 9.06 -5.37
N HIS A 309 24.41 9.37 -5.43
CA HIS A 309 23.48 8.93 -6.45
C HIS A 309 23.32 7.40 -6.54
N GLU A 310 23.45 6.71 -5.42
CA GLU A 310 23.07 5.33 -5.30
C GLU A 310 21.56 5.23 -5.04
N VAL A 311 20.90 4.26 -5.67
CA VAL A 311 19.46 4.01 -5.50
C VAL A 311 19.29 2.79 -4.61
N VAL A 312 18.58 2.97 -3.51
CA VAL A 312 18.36 1.94 -2.48
C VAL A 312 16.86 1.72 -2.31
N PHE A 313 16.41 0.47 -2.36
CA PHE A 313 15.01 0.11 -2.16
C PHE A 313 14.58 0.39 -0.73
N ASN A 314 13.36 0.91 -0.54
CA ASN A 314 12.73 1.09 0.77
C ASN A 314 11.54 0.14 0.93
N GLU A 315 10.44 0.38 0.22
CA GLU A 315 9.22 -0.44 0.31
C GLU A 315 8.37 -0.34 -0.95
N VAL A 316 7.37 -1.22 -1.06
CA VAL A 316 6.32 -1.14 -2.08
C VAL A 316 4.97 -1.04 -1.37
N ASN A 317 4.17 -0.07 -1.78
CA ASN A 317 2.78 0.06 -1.39
C ASN A 317 1.91 -0.55 -2.49
N SER A 318 1.36 -1.73 -2.25
CA SER A 318 0.57 -2.48 -3.23
C SER A 318 -0.82 -1.88 -3.46
N THR A 319 -1.31 -1.11 -2.48
CA THR A 319 -2.49 -0.26 -2.63
C THR A 319 -2.14 1.13 -2.11
N PRO A 320 -1.40 1.96 -2.90
CA PRO A 320 -1.00 3.29 -2.47
C PRO A 320 -2.21 4.18 -2.21
N GLY A 321 -2.06 5.22 -1.38
CA GLY A 321 -3.12 6.19 -1.14
C GLY A 321 -3.68 6.77 -2.44
N LEU A 322 -5.00 6.83 -2.56
CA LEU A 322 -5.72 7.27 -3.75
C LEU A 322 -6.50 8.58 -3.52
N THR A 323 -6.23 9.31 -2.44
CA THR A 323 -6.81 10.65 -2.27
C THR A 323 -6.27 11.60 -3.35
N TYR A 324 -6.98 12.70 -3.60
CA TYR A 324 -6.56 13.68 -4.60
C TYR A 324 -5.13 14.22 -4.36
N TYR A 325 -4.70 14.30 -3.09
CA TYR A 325 -3.39 14.79 -2.67
C TYR A 325 -2.37 13.67 -2.39
N SER A 326 -2.76 12.40 -2.52
CA SER A 326 -1.82 11.27 -2.36
C SER A 326 -0.78 11.24 -3.47
N ARG A 327 0.40 10.71 -3.14
CA ARG A 327 1.58 10.68 -4.04
C ARG A 327 1.28 9.97 -5.36
N PHE A 328 0.63 8.78 -5.32
CA PHE A 328 0.35 8.00 -6.54
C PHE A 328 -0.52 8.78 -7.54
N PRO A 329 -1.70 9.32 -7.21
CA PRO A 329 -2.49 10.11 -8.14
C PRO A 329 -1.78 11.38 -8.64
N GLN A 330 -0.98 12.03 -7.79
CA GLN A 330 -0.19 13.20 -8.21
C GLN A 330 0.86 12.84 -9.27
N MET A 331 1.64 11.75 -9.05
CA MET A 331 2.63 11.26 -10.00
C MET A 331 2.01 10.92 -11.35
N MET A 332 0.86 10.24 -11.35
CA MET A 332 0.14 9.88 -12.57
C MET A 332 -0.40 11.11 -13.28
N ARG A 333 -1.01 12.06 -12.56
CA ARG A 333 -1.56 13.29 -13.14
C ARG A 333 -0.48 14.18 -13.75
N VAL A 334 0.68 14.33 -13.10
CA VAL A 334 1.81 15.10 -13.66
C VAL A 334 2.36 14.44 -14.93
N ALA A 335 2.27 13.11 -15.03
CA ALA A 335 2.59 12.37 -16.25
C ALA A 335 1.47 12.41 -17.31
N GLY A 336 0.36 13.11 -17.07
CA GLY A 336 -0.76 13.27 -18.02
C GLY A 336 -1.83 12.18 -17.92
N HIS A 337 -1.89 11.44 -16.82
CA HIS A 337 -2.87 10.36 -16.58
C HIS A 337 -3.78 10.69 -15.40
N GLU A 338 -5.04 10.97 -15.66
CA GLU A 338 -6.02 11.19 -14.59
C GLU A 338 -6.39 9.86 -13.88
N LEU A 339 -6.66 9.93 -12.58
CA LEU A 339 -6.96 8.74 -11.78
C LEU A 339 -8.12 7.93 -12.35
N GLY A 340 -9.19 8.59 -12.81
CA GLY A 340 -10.35 7.92 -13.39
C GLY A 340 -10.00 7.08 -14.62
N ASP A 341 -9.14 7.61 -15.51
CA ASP A 341 -8.71 6.92 -16.72
C ASP A 341 -7.82 5.70 -16.39
N VAL A 342 -6.92 5.86 -15.40
CA VAL A 342 -6.07 4.77 -14.91
C VAL A 342 -6.91 3.64 -14.31
N LEU A 343 -7.88 3.96 -13.46
CA LEU A 343 -8.73 2.96 -12.83
C LEU A 343 -9.67 2.28 -13.83
N GLU A 344 -10.24 3.03 -14.79
CA GLU A 344 -11.06 2.47 -15.87
C GLU A 344 -10.29 1.45 -16.68
N GLU A 345 -9.07 1.78 -17.15
CA GLU A 345 -8.21 0.86 -17.88
C GLU A 345 -7.92 -0.42 -17.08
N LEU A 346 -7.61 -0.30 -15.79
CA LEU A 346 -7.32 -1.45 -14.94
C LEU A 346 -8.56 -2.34 -14.69
N ILE A 347 -9.72 -1.74 -14.53
CA ILE A 347 -11.00 -2.45 -14.40
C ILE A 347 -11.31 -3.21 -15.68
N GLU A 348 -11.20 -2.57 -16.83
CA GLU A 348 -11.46 -3.20 -18.12
C GLU A 348 -10.48 -4.33 -18.41
N ALA A 349 -9.19 -4.16 -18.08
CA ALA A 349 -8.18 -5.19 -18.24
C ALA A 349 -8.45 -6.47 -17.41
N LYS A 350 -9.09 -6.34 -16.23
CA LYS A 350 -9.47 -7.50 -15.40
C LYS A 350 -10.69 -8.24 -15.92
N LEU A 351 -11.47 -7.63 -16.80
CA LEU A 351 -12.70 -8.22 -17.38
C LEU A 351 -12.49 -8.79 -18.79
N ALA A 352 -11.34 -8.47 -19.42
CA ALA A 352 -10.99 -8.96 -20.75
C ALA A 352 -10.47 -10.41 -20.72
#